data_7fa9888a3c36b83fbd35427d9577a966
#
_entry.id   7fa9888a3c36b83fbd35427d9577a966
#
_cell.length_a   1.000
_cell.length_b   1.000
_cell.length_c   1.000
_cell.angle_alpha   90.00
_cell.angle_beta   90.00
_cell.angle_gamma   90.00
#
_symmetry.space_group_name_H-M   'P 1'
#
loop_
_entity.id
_entity.type
_entity.pdbx_description
1 polymer ?
#
loop_
_entity_poly.entity_id
_entity_poly.type
_entity_poly.pdbx_seq_one_letter_code
_entity_poly.pdbx_strand_id
1 'polypeptide(L)'
;MQRQAVPVLRAEKPLVGTGLESVVARDSGVCVVAKNKGVVESVDASRIVVRVTDKKADSAADIYNLIKYTRSNQNTCINQRPIVKVGDSVKKGDVLADGPSIDNGELALGQNIRIAFMPWNGYNFEDSILISEKVAREDRFTSIHIQEIVCVARDTKLGSEEITADIPNVGEGSLNKLDDCGIVYVGAEVEPGDILVGKITPKGETQLSPEEKLLRAIFGEKASDVKDTSQRSSSKGTVIGVEVFTRDGVEKDERTQAIEQDHLDQSKKDADDEAAVVEEATRSRVCDLLKGAQVVKGAGLKKGTKITLDLVSELPLSELFAVRTDNENLNTTIEQTEQTFKQYVKGIKQRFEEKREKIIRGHDLAPGVIKIVKVYLAVKRTLQPGDKMAGRHGNKGVISQIVPVEDMPHTADGRPVDVVLNPLGVPSRMNVGQVLETHLGWAAKGIGFKIADMMDEQSETQSKKLKSYLGQVYSTCPGFDKHDLKAFSEDEINTLANNLRDGVPMATPVFDGASEAEIKSMLELADLPESGQAVLYDGRTCLLYTSDAADEGLGVDLGGRRII
;
A
#
# COMPACT_ATOMS: atom_id res chain seq x y z
N MET A 1 -9.46 -8.42 16.36
CA MET A 1 -9.86 -8.41 14.94
C MET A 1 -9.03 -7.45 14.13
N GLN A 2 -8.94 -6.16 14.46
CA GLN A 2 -8.14 -5.17 13.71
C GLN A 2 -6.68 -5.60 13.51
N ARG A 3 -6.05 -6.24 14.52
CA ARG A 3 -4.67 -6.78 14.42
C ARG A 3 -4.52 -7.97 13.45
N GLN A 4 -5.61 -8.56 12.96
CA GLN A 4 -5.64 -9.69 12.03
C GLN A 4 -6.15 -9.28 10.65
N ALA A 5 -6.38 -7.99 10.40
CA ALA A 5 -6.83 -7.47 9.13
C ALA A 5 -5.75 -7.67 8.05
N VAL A 6 -6.18 -8.16 6.89
CA VAL A 6 -5.31 -8.30 5.71
C VAL A 6 -5.33 -7.00 4.94
N PRO A 7 -4.16 -6.45 4.53
CA PRO A 7 -4.11 -5.28 3.68
C PRO A 7 -4.83 -5.50 2.35
N VAL A 8 -5.75 -4.61 2.03
CA VAL A 8 -6.50 -4.64 0.77
C VAL A 8 -5.81 -3.81 -0.31
N LEU A 9 -6.12 -4.08 -1.57
CA LEU A 9 -5.52 -3.40 -2.72
C LEU A 9 -5.77 -1.88 -2.69
N ARG A 10 -6.99 -1.49 -2.31
CA ARG A 10 -7.38 -0.09 -2.09
C ARG A 10 -7.93 0.02 -0.68
N ALA A 11 -7.18 0.64 0.20
CA ALA A 11 -7.67 0.98 1.52
C ALA A 11 -8.44 2.31 1.45
N GLU A 12 -9.52 2.44 2.23
CA GLU A 12 -10.26 3.69 2.40
C GLU A 12 -10.28 4.07 3.87
N LYS A 13 -10.04 5.34 4.15
CA LYS A 13 -10.19 5.86 5.51
C LYS A 13 -11.65 5.71 5.97
N PRO A 14 -11.89 5.35 7.24
CA PRO A 14 -13.24 5.18 7.74
C PRO A 14 -13.98 6.51 7.76
N LEU A 15 -15.24 6.52 7.33
CA LEU A 15 -16.12 7.69 7.45
C LEU A 15 -16.44 8.00 8.91
N VAL A 16 -16.59 6.96 9.74
CA VAL A 16 -16.76 7.10 11.19
C VAL A 16 -15.52 6.55 11.86
N GLY A 17 -14.73 7.42 12.44
CA GLY A 17 -13.46 7.08 13.09
C GLY A 17 -13.45 7.50 14.57
N THR A 18 -12.33 7.26 15.25
CA THR A 18 -12.10 7.66 16.64
C THR A 18 -11.27 8.94 16.78
N GLY A 19 -10.68 9.42 15.67
CA GLY A 19 -9.72 10.53 15.66
C GLY A 19 -8.29 10.11 16.02
N LEU A 20 -8.07 8.82 16.37
CA LEU A 20 -6.74 8.28 16.68
C LEU A 20 -6.06 7.66 15.45
N GLU A 21 -6.75 7.54 14.35
CA GLU A 21 -6.29 6.84 13.13
C GLU A 21 -4.99 7.45 12.58
N SER A 22 -4.85 8.77 12.58
CA SER A 22 -3.65 9.47 12.12
C SER A 22 -2.46 9.27 13.06
N VAL A 23 -2.70 9.27 14.37
CA VAL A 23 -1.66 9.04 15.37
C VAL A 23 -1.15 7.60 15.30
N VAL A 24 -2.08 6.63 15.23
CA VAL A 24 -1.74 5.20 15.11
C VAL A 24 -0.98 4.92 13.82
N ALA A 25 -1.41 5.49 12.68
CA ALA A 25 -0.72 5.32 11.40
C ALA A 25 0.73 5.81 11.46
N ARG A 26 0.94 7.02 11.98
CA ARG A 26 2.28 7.61 12.13
C ARG A 26 3.17 6.81 13.08
N ASP A 27 2.63 6.45 14.25
CA ASP A 27 3.41 5.79 15.31
C ASP A 27 3.65 4.30 15.03
N SER A 28 2.91 3.68 14.09
CA SER A 28 3.13 2.32 13.61
C SER A 28 4.47 2.13 12.88
N GLY A 29 5.08 3.20 12.38
CA GLY A 29 6.31 3.17 11.59
C GLY A 29 6.13 2.60 10.17
N VAL A 30 4.92 2.35 9.72
CA VAL A 30 4.61 1.85 8.37
C VAL A 30 4.58 2.98 7.34
N CYS A 31 4.23 4.19 7.79
CA CYS A 31 4.31 5.42 7.02
C CYS A 31 5.74 5.95 6.94
N VAL A 32 6.06 6.62 5.85
CA VAL A 32 7.28 7.43 5.76
C VAL A 32 6.97 8.82 6.29
N VAL A 33 7.71 9.25 7.30
CA VAL A 33 7.49 10.50 8.02
C VAL A 33 8.68 11.45 7.84
N ALA A 34 8.40 12.74 7.63
CA ALA A 34 9.43 13.77 7.47
C ALA A 34 10.30 13.93 8.72
N LYS A 35 11.62 13.82 8.58
CA LYS A 35 12.60 13.99 9.65
C LYS A 35 12.82 15.48 9.98
N ASN A 36 12.87 16.31 8.94
CA ASN A 36 13.12 17.74 9.03
C ASN A 36 12.05 18.53 8.29
N LYS A 37 11.95 19.82 8.60
CA LYS A 37 11.12 20.76 7.86
C LYS A 37 11.78 21.06 6.50
N GLY A 38 11.00 21.02 5.41
CA GLY A 38 11.53 21.25 4.09
C GLY A 38 10.48 21.50 3.03
N VAL A 39 10.94 21.52 1.78
CA VAL A 39 10.11 21.59 0.58
C VAL A 39 10.41 20.35 -0.26
N VAL A 40 9.38 19.70 -0.75
CA VAL A 40 9.51 18.52 -1.61
C VAL A 40 10.05 18.95 -2.97
N GLU A 41 11.22 18.44 -3.34
CA GLU A 41 11.92 18.80 -4.57
C GLU A 41 11.65 17.81 -5.70
N SER A 42 11.63 16.52 -5.37
CA SER A 42 11.37 15.45 -6.33
C SER A 42 10.57 14.34 -5.68
N VAL A 43 9.63 13.77 -6.44
CA VAL A 43 8.80 12.62 -6.04
C VAL A 43 8.74 11.64 -7.19
N ASP A 44 9.15 10.42 -6.95
CA ASP A 44 8.94 9.30 -7.85
C ASP A 44 8.35 8.09 -7.09
N ALA A 45 8.10 7.00 -7.79
CA ALA A 45 7.49 5.82 -7.18
C ALA A 45 8.40 5.13 -6.15
N SER A 46 9.71 5.32 -6.23
CA SER A 46 10.73 4.65 -5.42
C SER A 46 11.33 5.56 -4.36
N ARG A 47 11.22 6.89 -4.52
CA ARG A 47 11.99 7.84 -3.74
C ARG A 47 11.29 9.21 -3.62
N ILE A 48 11.42 9.83 -2.45
CA ILE A 48 11.01 11.21 -2.19
C ILE A 48 12.23 11.99 -1.72
N VAL A 49 12.47 13.14 -2.34
CA VAL A 49 13.57 14.05 -1.97
C VAL A 49 12.97 15.31 -1.38
N VAL A 50 13.37 15.64 -0.16
CA VAL A 50 12.96 16.84 0.56
C VAL A 50 14.18 17.73 0.79
N ARG A 51 14.17 18.93 0.20
CA ARG A 51 15.17 19.94 0.47
C ARG A 51 14.89 20.58 1.83
N VAL A 52 15.83 20.43 2.74
CA VAL A 52 15.69 20.90 4.12
C VAL A 52 15.85 22.42 4.18
N THR A 53 14.83 23.09 4.73
CA THR A 53 14.84 24.56 4.91
C THR A 53 15.36 24.98 6.28
N ASP A 54 15.49 24.05 7.23
CA ASP A 54 16.04 24.35 8.55
C ASP A 54 17.56 24.50 8.48
N LYS A 55 18.03 25.72 8.80
CA LYS A 55 19.47 26.05 8.80
C LYS A 55 20.27 25.29 9.86
N LYS A 56 19.60 24.73 10.87
CA LYS A 56 20.23 23.95 11.96
C LYS A 56 20.29 22.45 11.69
N ALA A 57 19.67 21.99 10.61
CA ALA A 57 19.67 20.58 10.27
C ALA A 57 21.04 20.13 9.74
N ASP A 58 21.43 18.91 10.06
CA ASP A 58 22.73 18.34 9.68
C ASP A 58 22.82 18.06 8.18
N SER A 59 21.69 17.81 7.49
CA SER A 59 21.61 17.52 6.05
C SER A 59 21.01 18.67 5.26
N ALA A 60 21.46 18.86 4.02
CA ALA A 60 20.86 19.80 3.08
C ALA A 60 19.62 19.22 2.39
N ALA A 61 19.58 17.92 2.20
CA ALA A 61 18.44 17.17 1.67
C ALA A 61 18.23 15.89 2.45
N ASP A 62 16.97 15.50 2.61
CA ASP A 62 16.56 14.21 3.14
C ASP A 62 16.00 13.36 1.99
N ILE A 63 16.57 12.17 1.80
CA ILE A 63 16.14 11.21 0.79
C ILE A 63 15.40 10.07 1.49
N TYR A 64 14.17 9.82 1.06
CA TYR A 64 13.32 8.75 1.58
C TYR A 64 13.08 7.71 0.49
N ASN A 65 13.68 6.54 0.64
CA ASN A 65 13.44 5.40 -0.25
C ASN A 65 12.17 4.68 0.17
N LEU A 66 11.29 4.42 -0.79
CA LEU A 66 10.01 3.77 -0.57
C LEU A 66 10.12 2.26 -0.78
N ILE A 67 9.47 1.49 0.09
CA ILE A 67 9.38 0.04 -0.03
C ILE A 67 8.32 -0.29 -1.08
N LYS A 68 8.70 -1.05 -2.11
CA LYS A 68 7.82 -1.40 -3.23
C LYS A 68 7.62 -2.90 -3.32
N TYR A 69 6.37 -3.37 -3.22
CA TYR A 69 5.94 -4.74 -3.49
C TYR A 69 6.79 -5.83 -2.83
N THR A 70 7.16 -5.62 -1.59
CA THR A 70 7.89 -6.62 -0.80
C THR A 70 6.94 -7.53 -0.05
N ARG A 71 7.40 -8.75 0.22
CA ARG A 71 6.67 -9.75 0.99
C ARG A 71 6.78 -9.46 2.50
N SER A 72 5.66 -9.47 3.21
CA SER A 72 5.64 -9.50 4.67
C SER A 72 5.80 -10.92 5.21
N ASN A 73 6.01 -11.06 6.53
CA ASN A 73 6.08 -12.39 7.19
C ASN A 73 4.79 -13.20 7.02
N GLN A 74 3.65 -12.56 6.81
CA GLN A 74 2.34 -13.19 6.57
C GLN A 74 2.01 -13.34 5.09
N ASN A 75 2.99 -13.22 4.20
CA ASN A 75 2.83 -13.26 2.74
C ASN A 75 1.97 -12.11 2.16
N THR A 76 1.68 -11.08 2.92
CA THR A 76 0.97 -9.91 2.42
C THR A 76 1.91 -8.96 1.68
N CYS A 77 1.38 -8.14 0.79
CA CYS A 77 2.14 -7.17 0.03
C CYS A 77 2.40 -5.91 0.84
N ILE A 78 3.65 -5.51 0.97
CA ILE A 78 4.05 -4.21 1.52
C ILE A 78 4.39 -3.30 0.34
N ASN A 79 3.65 -2.21 0.19
CA ASN A 79 3.88 -1.22 -0.83
C ASN A 79 3.63 0.17 -0.26
N GLN A 80 4.60 1.08 -0.40
CA GLN A 80 4.48 2.47 0.03
C GLN A 80 4.17 3.36 -1.17
N ARG A 81 3.25 4.32 -0.98
CA ARG A 81 2.79 5.26 -2.01
C ARG A 81 3.00 6.69 -1.54
N PRO A 82 3.68 7.57 -2.32
CA PRO A 82 3.80 8.97 -1.97
C PRO A 82 2.44 9.66 -2.00
N ILE A 83 2.19 10.54 -1.02
CA ILE A 83 0.99 11.39 -0.93
C ILE A 83 1.31 12.86 -1.23
N VAL A 84 2.57 13.25 -1.10
CA VAL A 84 3.04 14.62 -1.34
C VAL A 84 3.33 14.86 -2.82
N LYS A 85 3.26 16.12 -3.23
CA LYS A 85 3.58 16.59 -4.58
C LYS A 85 4.83 17.45 -4.55
N VAL A 86 5.46 17.57 -5.72
CA VAL A 86 6.60 18.47 -5.89
C VAL A 86 6.19 19.91 -5.58
N GLY A 87 6.95 20.61 -4.74
CA GLY A 87 6.69 21.96 -4.27
C GLY A 87 5.95 22.05 -2.94
N ASP A 88 5.43 20.95 -2.39
CA ASP A 88 4.75 20.96 -1.10
C ASP A 88 5.72 21.30 0.05
N SER A 89 5.25 22.14 0.97
CA SER A 89 5.99 22.46 2.19
C SER A 89 5.60 21.49 3.30
N VAL A 90 6.59 20.77 3.82
CA VAL A 90 6.38 19.74 4.85
C VAL A 90 7.04 20.18 6.17
N LYS A 91 6.40 19.80 7.28
CA LYS A 91 6.92 19.99 8.64
C LYS A 91 7.53 18.70 9.15
N LYS A 92 8.34 18.78 10.18
CA LYS A 92 8.83 17.60 10.89
C LYS A 92 7.65 16.82 11.48
N GLY A 93 7.55 15.54 11.15
CA GLY A 93 6.48 14.66 11.60
C GLY A 93 5.30 14.51 10.63
N ASP A 94 5.27 15.24 9.51
CA ASP A 94 4.26 15.07 8.47
C ASP A 94 4.49 13.74 7.72
N VAL A 95 3.40 13.09 7.33
CA VAL A 95 3.45 11.86 6.55
C VAL A 95 3.75 12.20 5.08
N LEU A 96 4.76 11.57 4.51
CA LEU A 96 5.19 11.74 3.12
C LEU A 96 4.67 10.64 2.21
N ALA A 97 4.60 9.41 2.73
CA ALA A 97 4.09 8.27 1.98
C ALA A 97 3.28 7.34 2.87
N ASP A 98 2.18 6.85 2.32
CA ASP A 98 1.32 5.86 2.93
C ASP A 98 1.90 4.45 2.80
N GLY A 99 1.73 3.66 3.84
CA GLY A 99 2.03 2.23 3.84
C GLY A 99 0.80 1.36 3.57
N PRO A 100 0.93 0.03 3.71
CA PRO A 100 -0.21 -0.88 3.62
C PRO A 100 -1.25 -0.57 4.71
N SER A 101 -2.53 -0.65 4.36
CA SER A 101 -3.67 -0.33 5.25
C SER A 101 -3.68 1.11 5.79
N ILE A 102 -3.17 2.04 5.01
CA ILE A 102 -3.17 3.47 5.33
C ILE A 102 -3.69 4.25 4.12
N ASP A 103 -4.48 5.28 4.38
CA ASP A 103 -5.01 6.19 3.36
C ASP A 103 -4.88 7.63 3.85
N ASN A 104 -4.11 8.43 3.09
CA ASN A 104 -3.82 9.84 3.41
C ASN A 104 -3.29 10.07 4.84
N GLY A 105 -2.42 9.18 5.31
CA GLY A 105 -1.83 9.25 6.65
C GLY A 105 -2.75 8.80 7.79
N GLU A 106 -3.91 8.23 7.48
CA GLU A 106 -4.86 7.69 8.46
C GLU A 106 -4.97 6.17 8.31
N LEU A 107 -5.18 5.47 9.44
CA LEU A 107 -5.35 4.01 9.45
C LEU A 107 -6.63 3.62 8.72
N ALA A 108 -6.48 2.79 7.68
CA ALA A 108 -7.54 2.30 6.81
C ALA A 108 -7.43 0.77 6.66
N LEU A 109 -8.15 0.03 7.51
CA LEU A 109 -8.06 -1.44 7.56
C LEU A 109 -8.97 -2.16 6.55
N GLY A 110 -9.83 -1.42 5.87
CA GLY A 110 -10.82 -1.99 4.95
C GLY A 110 -11.43 -0.92 4.06
N GLN A 111 -12.73 -1.03 3.80
CA GLN A 111 -13.47 -0.09 2.97
C GLN A 111 -14.82 0.26 3.58
N ASN A 112 -15.35 1.42 3.20
CA ASN A 112 -16.69 1.85 3.56
C ASN A 112 -17.69 1.18 2.62
N ILE A 113 -18.66 0.46 3.17
CA ILE A 113 -19.68 -0.30 2.43
C ILE A 113 -21.08 0.05 2.92
N ARG A 114 -22.09 -0.11 2.04
CA ARG A 114 -23.49 0.05 2.39
C ARG A 114 -24.02 -1.25 2.99
N ILE A 115 -24.47 -1.18 4.25
CA ILE A 115 -24.93 -2.33 5.02
C ILE A 115 -26.44 -2.22 5.27
N ALA A 116 -27.16 -3.34 5.18
CA ALA A 116 -28.52 -3.48 5.69
C ALA A 116 -28.58 -4.54 6.79
N PHE A 117 -29.22 -4.21 7.90
CA PHE A 117 -29.57 -5.17 8.96
C PHE A 117 -30.98 -5.68 8.71
N MET A 118 -31.08 -6.85 8.07
CA MET A 118 -32.35 -7.48 7.76
C MET A 118 -32.18 -8.99 7.56
N PRO A 119 -33.18 -9.83 7.89
CA PRO A 119 -33.15 -11.24 7.48
C PRO A 119 -33.31 -11.32 5.96
N TRP A 120 -32.59 -12.23 5.31
CA TRP A 120 -32.70 -12.41 3.86
C TRP A 120 -32.70 -13.90 3.49
N ASN A 121 -33.87 -14.48 3.26
CA ASN A 121 -34.09 -15.85 2.82
C ASN A 121 -33.27 -16.92 3.57
N GLY A 122 -32.91 -16.69 4.82
CA GLY A 122 -32.09 -17.60 5.61
C GLY A 122 -30.58 -17.62 5.27
N TYR A 123 -30.13 -16.97 4.19
CA TYR A 123 -28.73 -17.00 3.78
C TYR A 123 -27.78 -16.20 4.67
N ASN A 124 -28.32 -15.36 5.55
CA ASN A 124 -27.58 -14.62 6.56
C ASN A 124 -27.89 -15.11 8.00
N PHE A 125 -28.29 -16.37 8.14
CA PHE A 125 -28.56 -16.97 9.46
C PHE A 125 -27.30 -16.96 10.33
N GLU A 126 -27.46 -16.61 11.60
CA GLU A 126 -26.37 -16.44 12.59
C GLU A 126 -25.31 -15.44 12.11
N ASP A 127 -24.05 -15.88 11.96
CA ASP A 127 -22.89 -15.07 11.57
C ASP A 127 -22.62 -15.10 10.06
N SER A 128 -23.57 -15.60 9.27
CA SER A 128 -23.43 -15.61 7.82
C SER A 128 -23.63 -14.22 7.24
N ILE A 129 -22.78 -13.87 6.29
CA ILE A 129 -22.78 -12.56 5.61
C ILE A 129 -23.14 -12.77 4.15
N LEU A 130 -24.10 -12.00 3.67
CA LEU A 130 -24.45 -11.94 2.26
C LEU A 130 -23.77 -10.72 1.64
N ILE A 131 -23.14 -10.92 0.48
CA ILE A 131 -22.38 -9.86 -0.21
C ILE A 131 -22.86 -9.72 -1.65
N SER A 132 -22.94 -8.49 -2.12
CA SER A 132 -23.20 -8.17 -3.52
C SER A 132 -21.99 -8.50 -4.40
N GLU A 133 -22.24 -9.04 -5.59
CA GLU A 133 -21.23 -9.26 -6.63
C GLU A 133 -20.47 -7.97 -7.00
N LYS A 134 -21.12 -6.82 -6.89
CA LYS A 134 -20.50 -5.51 -7.10
C LYS A 134 -19.22 -5.34 -6.29
N VAL A 135 -19.22 -5.76 -5.03
CA VAL A 135 -18.08 -5.64 -4.11
C VAL A 135 -16.88 -6.45 -4.61
N ALA A 136 -17.11 -7.66 -5.12
CA ALA A 136 -16.07 -8.51 -5.69
C ALA A 136 -15.59 -8.00 -7.06
N ARG A 137 -16.51 -7.53 -7.91
CA ARG A 137 -16.20 -7.00 -9.25
C ARG A 137 -15.42 -5.70 -9.23
N GLU A 138 -15.66 -4.83 -8.23
CA GLU A 138 -14.93 -3.58 -8.03
C GLU A 138 -13.61 -3.79 -7.27
N ASP A 139 -13.21 -5.01 -6.98
CA ASP A 139 -11.98 -5.37 -6.22
C ASP A 139 -11.91 -4.69 -4.84
N ARG A 140 -13.05 -4.46 -4.18
CA ARG A 140 -13.06 -3.63 -2.94
C ARG A 140 -12.30 -4.26 -1.79
N PHE A 141 -12.38 -5.56 -1.59
CA PHE A 141 -11.63 -6.30 -0.55
C PHE A 141 -10.58 -7.24 -1.13
N THR A 142 -10.18 -7.02 -2.35
CA THR A 142 -9.13 -7.81 -3.01
C THR A 142 -7.79 -7.55 -2.34
N SER A 143 -7.03 -8.60 -2.11
CA SER A 143 -5.69 -8.55 -1.53
C SER A 143 -4.66 -9.17 -2.46
N ILE A 144 -3.41 -8.70 -2.33
CA ILE A 144 -2.27 -9.28 -3.03
C ILE A 144 -1.42 -10.03 -2.00
N HIS A 145 -1.17 -11.29 -2.30
CA HIS A 145 -0.29 -12.14 -1.50
C HIS A 145 0.96 -12.46 -2.30
N ILE A 146 2.13 -12.29 -1.68
CA ILE A 146 3.41 -12.64 -2.28
C ILE A 146 3.89 -13.92 -1.64
N GLN A 147 3.91 -15.00 -2.42
CA GLN A 147 4.41 -16.31 -1.99
C GLN A 147 5.88 -16.44 -2.37
N GLU A 148 6.71 -16.86 -1.42
CA GLU A 148 8.09 -17.23 -1.67
C GLU A 148 8.16 -18.75 -1.86
N ILE A 149 8.57 -19.17 -3.04
CA ILE A 149 8.75 -20.56 -3.40
C ILE A 149 10.26 -20.81 -3.52
N VAL A 150 10.78 -21.71 -2.68
CA VAL A 150 12.22 -21.97 -2.59
C VAL A 150 12.54 -23.33 -3.18
N CYS A 151 13.44 -23.34 -4.16
CA CYS A 151 14.04 -24.55 -4.69
C CYS A 151 15.49 -24.64 -4.26
N VAL A 152 15.88 -25.76 -3.67
CA VAL A 152 17.24 -26.00 -3.15
C VAL A 152 17.87 -27.14 -3.95
N ALA A 153 19.01 -26.89 -4.58
CA ALA A 153 19.87 -27.94 -5.16
C ALA A 153 20.94 -28.34 -4.16
N ARG A 154 21.02 -29.63 -3.87
CA ARG A 154 21.93 -30.21 -2.87
C ARG A 154 22.91 -31.18 -3.51
N ASP A 155 24.04 -31.34 -2.87
CA ASP A 155 24.96 -32.42 -3.16
C ASP A 155 24.47 -33.69 -2.45
N THR A 156 24.21 -34.76 -3.21
CA THR A 156 23.73 -36.03 -2.70
C THR A 156 24.78 -37.12 -2.90
N LYS A 157 24.66 -38.21 -2.16
CA LYS A 157 25.58 -39.35 -2.26
C LYS A 157 25.60 -40.03 -3.65
N LEU A 158 24.57 -39.76 -4.47
CA LEU A 158 24.40 -40.33 -5.83
C LEU A 158 24.84 -39.35 -6.93
N GLY A 159 25.25 -38.15 -6.54
CA GLY A 159 25.62 -37.05 -7.44
C GLY A 159 24.97 -35.74 -7.01
N SER A 160 25.38 -34.63 -7.57
CA SER A 160 24.82 -33.32 -7.33
C SER A 160 23.46 -33.16 -8.04
N GLU A 161 22.50 -32.52 -7.37
CA GLU A 161 21.26 -32.06 -8.02
C GLU A 161 21.59 -30.89 -8.93
N GLU A 162 20.97 -30.84 -10.10
CA GLU A 162 21.17 -29.77 -11.09
C GLU A 162 19.85 -29.02 -11.35
N ILE A 163 19.98 -27.70 -11.57
CA ILE A 163 18.89 -26.85 -12.01
C ILE A 163 19.07 -26.63 -13.51
N THR A 164 18.13 -27.13 -14.31
CA THR A 164 18.19 -27.12 -15.77
C THR A 164 16.80 -27.11 -16.40
N ALA A 165 16.71 -26.62 -17.64
CA ALA A 165 15.50 -26.72 -18.46
C ALA A 165 15.33 -28.11 -19.09
N ASP A 166 16.41 -28.90 -19.21
CA ASP A 166 16.38 -30.26 -19.78
C ASP A 166 15.85 -31.25 -18.74
N ILE A 167 14.52 -31.41 -18.70
CA ILE A 167 13.81 -32.27 -17.74
C ILE A 167 13.22 -33.46 -18.48
N PRO A 168 13.59 -34.71 -18.11
CA PRO A 168 13.06 -35.88 -18.76
C PRO A 168 11.55 -36.04 -18.58
N ASN A 169 10.87 -36.51 -19.62
CA ASN A 169 9.41 -36.82 -19.61
C ASN A 169 8.48 -35.60 -19.41
N VAL A 170 8.94 -34.40 -19.72
CA VAL A 170 8.12 -33.17 -19.69
C VAL A 170 7.95 -32.65 -21.11
N GLY A 171 6.72 -32.32 -21.51
CA GLY A 171 6.43 -31.77 -22.83
C GLY A 171 6.95 -30.33 -22.97
N GLU A 172 7.40 -29.95 -24.15
CA GLU A 172 7.94 -28.63 -24.48
C GLU A 172 7.00 -27.48 -24.08
N GLY A 173 5.67 -27.68 -24.18
CA GLY A 173 4.69 -26.68 -23.77
C GLY A 173 4.76 -26.27 -22.28
N SER A 174 5.21 -27.18 -21.41
CA SER A 174 5.40 -26.92 -19.98
C SER A 174 6.74 -26.22 -19.67
N LEU A 175 7.67 -26.21 -20.62
CA LEU A 175 9.00 -25.60 -20.48
C LEU A 175 9.07 -24.19 -21.05
N ASN A 176 8.08 -23.75 -21.82
CA ASN A 176 8.06 -22.45 -22.51
C ASN A 176 8.19 -21.24 -21.58
N LYS A 177 7.92 -21.41 -20.29
CA LYS A 177 8.02 -20.35 -19.28
C LYS A 177 9.37 -20.32 -18.54
N LEU A 178 10.24 -21.27 -18.88
CA LEU A 178 11.60 -21.37 -18.31
C LEU A 178 12.63 -20.75 -19.25
N ASP A 179 13.68 -20.21 -18.68
CA ASP A 179 14.88 -19.83 -19.39
C ASP A 179 15.81 -21.04 -19.62
N ASP A 180 16.91 -20.85 -20.35
CA ASP A 180 17.89 -21.91 -20.66
C ASP A 180 18.52 -22.50 -19.38
N CYS A 181 18.52 -21.76 -18.28
CA CYS A 181 18.99 -22.22 -16.98
C CYS A 181 17.93 -22.99 -16.17
N GLY A 182 16.73 -23.19 -16.73
CA GLY A 182 15.63 -23.90 -16.06
C GLY A 182 14.88 -23.09 -15.00
N ILE A 183 14.94 -21.77 -15.06
CA ILE A 183 14.28 -20.86 -14.11
C ILE A 183 13.22 -20.06 -14.84
N VAL A 184 12.05 -19.89 -14.21
CA VAL A 184 10.95 -19.10 -14.75
C VAL A 184 11.36 -17.62 -14.94
N TYR A 185 10.93 -16.99 -16.04
CA TYR A 185 11.22 -15.58 -16.27
C TYR A 185 10.30 -14.66 -15.45
N VAL A 186 10.80 -13.49 -15.07
CA VAL A 186 10.04 -12.47 -14.37
C VAL A 186 8.94 -11.92 -15.28
N GLY A 187 7.72 -11.79 -14.75
CA GLY A 187 6.54 -11.39 -15.53
C GLY A 187 5.72 -12.57 -16.09
N ALA A 188 6.18 -13.82 -15.94
CA ALA A 188 5.42 -14.99 -16.38
C ALA A 188 4.14 -15.15 -15.57
N GLU A 189 3.03 -15.38 -16.27
CA GLU A 189 1.78 -15.83 -15.66
C GLU A 189 1.82 -17.35 -15.54
N VAL A 190 1.71 -17.85 -14.32
CA VAL A 190 1.76 -19.28 -14.00
C VAL A 190 0.43 -19.78 -13.46
N GLU A 191 0.13 -21.03 -13.78
CA GLU A 191 -1.03 -21.76 -13.30
C GLU A 191 -0.62 -22.90 -12.35
N PRO A 192 -1.55 -23.45 -11.55
CA PRO A 192 -1.25 -24.60 -10.70
C PRO A 192 -0.74 -25.79 -11.53
N GLY A 193 0.46 -26.30 -11.18
CA GLY A 193 1.12 -27.38 -11.88
C GLY A 193 2.25 -26.96 -12.82
N ASP A 194 2.33 -25.67 -13.20
CA ASP A 194 3.44 -25.14 -14.01
C ASP A 194 4.77 -25.26 -13.28
N ILE A 195 5.83 -25.51 -14.02
CA ILE A 195 7.19 -25.60 -13.48
C ILE A 195 7.73 -24.18 -13.29
N LEU A 196 8.20 -23.90 -12.08
CA LEU A 196 8.85 -22.63 -11.72
C LEU A 196 10.37 -22.73 -11.78
N VAL A 197 10.90 -23.87 -11.32
CA VAL A 197 12.33 -24.16 -11.36
C VAL A 197 12.49 -25.61 -11.75
N GLY A 198 13.13 -25.85 -12.86
CA GLY A 198 13.47 -27.18 -13.35
C GLY A 198 14.62 -27.76 -12.53
N LYS A 199 14.40 -28.88 -11.88
CA LYS A 199 15.42 -29.58 -11.10
C LYS A 199 15.41 -31.07 -11.38
N ILE A 200 16.60 -31.61 -11.58
CA ILE A 200 16.83 -33.04 -11.76
C ILE A 200 17.68 -33.59 -10.63
N THR A 201 17.36 -34.82 -10.21
CA THR A 201 18.10 -35.53 -9.15
C THR A 201 18.59 -36.85 -9.72
N PRO A 202 19.89 -37.21 -9.53
CA PRO A 202 20.42 -38.50 -9.96
C PRO A 202 19.74 -39.68 -9.29
N LYS A 203 19.41 -40.72 -10.04
CA LYS A 203 18.84 -41.97 -9.53
C LYS A 203 19.94 -42.99 -9.24
N GLY A 204 19.81 -43.72 -8.13
CA GLY A 204 20.66 -44.88 -7.84
C GLY A 204 20.22 -46.11 -8.63
N GLU A 205 21.18 -46.99 -8.95
CA GLU A 205 20.93 -48.21 -9.77
C GLU A 205 19.82 -49.13 -9.21
N THR A 206 19.56 -49.08 -7.91
CA THR A 206 18.56 -49.90 -7.22
C THR A 206 17.12 -49.40 -7.41
N GLN A 207 16.93 -48.18 -7.92
CA GLN A 207 15.62 -47.54 -8.11
C GLN A 207 15.08 -47.60 -9.56
N LEU A 208 15.83 -48.20 -10.48
CA LEU A 208 15.43 -48.32 -11.87
C LEU A 208 14.36 -49.39 -12.06
N SER A 209 13.25 -49.06 -12.71
CA SER A 209 12.25 -50.05 -13.13
C SER A 209 12.83 -51.00 -14.17
N PRO A 210 12.26 -52.23 -14.36
CA PRO A 210 12.71 -53.16 -15.39
C PRO A 210 12.66 -52.54 -16.80
N GLU A 211 11.70 -51.68 -17.06
CA GLU A 211 11.50 -50.97 -18.35
C GLU A 211 12.57 -49.91 -18.55
N GLU A 212 12.95 -49.15 -17.51
CA GLU A 212 14.04 -48.19 -17.58
C GLU A 212 15.40 -48.87 -17.76
N LYS A 213 15.62 -50.07 -17.17
CA LYS A 213 16.82 -50.88 -17.42
C LYS A 213 16.94 -51.32 -18.88
N LEU A 214 15.80 -51.64 -19.49
CA LEU A 214 15.73 -52.05 -20.91
C LEU A 214 15.98 -50.84 -21.83
N LEU A 215 15.40 -49.66 -21.52
CA LEU A 215 15.63 -48.41 -22.23
C LEU A 215 17.11 -47.98 -22.17
N ARG A 216 17.75 -48.13 -21.02
CA ARG A 216 19.19 -47.87 -20.83
C ARG A 216 20.05 -48.76 -21.71
N ALA A 217 19.68 -50.05 -21.82
CA ALA A 217 20.40 -50.98 -22.68
C ALA A 217 20.27 -50.68 -24.18
N ILE A 218 19.15 -50.04 -24.60
CA ILE A 218 18.88 -49.75 -26.04
C ILE A 218 19.38 -48.36 -26.44
N PHE A 219 19.23 -47.34 -25.60
CA PHE A 219 19.48 -45.92 -25.93
C PHE A 219 20.73 -45.31 -25.25
N GLY A 220 21.47 -46.09 -24.46
CA GLY A 220 22.66 -45.61 -23.76
C GLY A 220 22.37 -44.91 -22.41
N GLU A 221 23.43 -44.57 -21.67
CA GLU A 221 23.37 -44.17 -20.26
C GLU A 221 22.62 -42.86 -19.98
N LYS A 222 22.40 -41.98 -20.94
CA LYS A 222 21.89 -40.64 -20.72
C LYS A 222 20.38 -40.50 -20.45
N ALA A 223 19.55 -41.47 -20.83
CA ALA A 223 18.10 -41.31 -20.86
C ALA A 223 17.35 -41.68 -19.55
N SER A 224 17.99 -42.36 -18.58
CA SER A 224 17.30 -42.90 -17.41
C SER A 224 17.91 -42.59 -16.02
N ASP A 225 19.02 -41.84 -16.00
CA ASP A 225 19.78 -41.66 -14.76
C ASP A 225 19.27 -40.55 -13.84
N VAL A 226 18.30 -39.76 -14.28
CA VAL A 226 17.81 -38.61 -13.53
C VAL A 226 16.30 -38.67 -13.30
N LYS A 227 15.84 -38.14 -12.16
CA LYS A 227 14.43 -38.00 -11.80
C LYS A 227 14.05 -36.54 -11.80
N ASP A 228 12.88 -36.21 -12.38
CA ASP A 228 12.25 -34.89 -12.24
C ASP A 228 11.90 -34.62 -10.76
N THR A 229 12.50 -33.57 -10.20
CA THR A 229 12.23 -33.06 -8.87
C THR A 229 11.98 -31.55 -8.93
N SER A 230 11.50 -31.07 -10.07
CA SER A 230 11.21 -29.66 -10.33
C SER A 230 10.22 -29.07 -9.35
N GLN A 231 10.43 -27.81 -9.00
CA GLN A 231 9.52 -27.06 -8.18
C GLN A 231 8.35 -26.53 -9.01
N ARG A 232 7.12 -26.90 -8.65
CA ARG A 232 5.91 -26.50 -9.37
C ARG A 232 5.09 -25.48 -8.60
N SER A 233 4.34 -24.65 -9.32
CA SER A 233 3.40 -23.70 -8.72
C SER A 233 2.19 -24.42 -8.13
N SER A 234 1.78 -24.01 -6.92
CA SER A 234 0.52 -24.45 -6.28
C SER A 234 -0.65 -23.51 -6.55
N SER A 235 -0.39 -22.31 -7.05
CA SER A 235 -1.37 -21.23 -7.18
C SER A 235 -1.23 -20.53 -8.53
N LYS A 236 -2.34 -19.96 -9.02
CA LYS A 236 -2.31 -19.05 -10.17
C LYS A 236 -1.76 -17.70 -9.74
N GLY A 237 -0.82 -17.13 -10.51
CA GLY A 237 -0.25 -15.83 -10.19
C GLY A 237 0.78 -15.37 -11.21
N THR A 238 1.43 -14.25 -10.92
CA THR A 238 2.47 -13.66 -11.77
C THR A 238 3.80 -13.64 -11.01
N VAL A 239 4.86 -14.05 -11.67
CA VAL A 239 6.23 -14.02 -11.11
C VAL A 239 6.70 -12.57 -11.07
N ILE A 240 6.95 -12.04 -9.88
CA ILE A 240 7.40 -10.66 -9.68
C ILE A 240 8.91 -10.53 -9.44
N GLY A 241 9.57 -11.61 -9.07
CA GLY A 241 11.00 -11.59 -8.83
C GLY A 241 11.59 -12.99 -8.71
N VAL A 242 12.85 -13.10 -9.04
CA VAL A 242 13.65 -14.31 -8.91
C VAL A 242 14.99 -13.94 -8.30
N GLU A 243 15.36 -14.63 -7.24
CA GLU A 243 16.68 -14.49 -6.60
C GLU A 243 17.43 -15.83 -6.68
N VAL A 244 18.68 -15.78 -7.06
CA VAL A 244 19.54 -16.95 -7.19
C VAL A 244 20.73 -16.79 -6.25
N PHE A 245 20.92 -17.75 -5.37
CA PHE A 245 22.02 -17.81 -4.41
C PHE A 245 22.90 -18.99 -4.74
N THR A 246 24.15 -18.74 -5.10
CA THR A 246 25.13 -19.77 -5.45
C THR A 246 26.18 -19.84 -4.33
N ARG A 247 26.64 -21.05 -4.00
CA ARG A 247 27.72 -21.28 -3.03
C ARG A 247 29.01 -20.67 -3.55
N ASP A 248 29.81 -20.13 -2.63
CA ASP A 248 31.14 -19.63 -2.94
C ASP A 248 32.03 -20.74 -3.55
N GLY A 249 32.72 -20.42 -4.67
CA GLY A 249 33.59 -21.36 -5.37
C GLY A 249 32.90 -22.29 -6.40
N VAL A 250 31.59 -22.17 -6.62
CA VAL A 250 30.88 -22.87 -7.70
C VAL A 250 30.77 -21.96 -8.92
N GLU A 251 30.92 -22.52 -10.13
CA GLU A 251 30.70 -21.78 -11.38
C GLU A 251 29.29 -21.19 -11.41
N LYS A 252 29.21 -19.89 -11.74
CA LYS A 252 27.95 -19.16 -11.81
C LYS A 252 27.38 -19.27 -13.22
N ASP A 253 26.09 -19.61 -13.31
CA ASP A 253 25.36 -19.66 -14.57
C ASP A 253 25.24 -18.26 -15.19
N GLU A 254 25.04 -18.17 -16.50
CA GLU A 254 24.83 -16.92 -17.24
C GLU A 254 23.67 -16.07 -16.63
N ARG A 255 22.58 -16.73 -16.23
CA ARG A 255 21.45 -16.07 -15.59
C ARG A 255 21.81 -15.46 -14.24
N THR A 256 22.59 -16.16 -13.44
CA THR A 256 23.08 -15.66 -12.14
C THR A 256 23.98 -14.44 -12.34
N GLN A 257 24.88 -14.51 -13.32
CA GLN A 257 25.77 -13.39 -13.66
C GLN A 257 24.97 -12.18 -14.16
N ALA A 258 23.96 -12.39 -15.01
CA ALA A 258 23.08 -11.32 -15.49
C ALA A 258 22.32 -10.64 -14.34
N ILE A 259 21.73 -11.41 -13.43
CA ILE A 259 21.01 -10.86 -12.24
C ILE A 259 21.97 -10.09 -11.33
N GLU A 260 23.17 -10.62 -11.08
CA GLU A 260 24.18 -9.92 -10.27
C GLU A 260 24.62 -8.61 -10.93
N GLN A 261 24.83 -8.62 -12.26
CA GLN A 261 25.22 -7.42 -12.99
C GLN A 261 24.11 -6.36 -12.97
N ASP A 262 22.86 -6.75 -13.21
CA ASP A 262 21.71 -5.85 -13.12
C ASP A 262 21.59 -5.21 -11.72
N HIS A 263 21.77 -6.00 -10.66
CA HIS A 263 21.76 -5.50 -9.28
C HIS A 263 22.91 -4.54 -9.00
N LEU A 264 24.10 -4.80 -9.55
CA LEU A 264 25.26 -3.91 -9.41
C LEU A 264 25.04 -2.60 -10.14
N ASP A 265 24.55 -2.65 -11.38
CA ASP A 265 24.29 -1.48 -12.21
C ASP A 265 23.19 -0.60 -11.59
N GLN A 266 22.12 -1.22 -11.09
CA GLN A 266 21.08 -0.48 -10.38
C GLN A 266 21.59 0.13 -9.08
N SER A 267 22.36 -0.61 -8.28
CA SER A 267 22.93 -0.08 -7.03
C SER A 267 23.92 1.04 -7.28
N LYS A 268 24.67 0.99 -8.37
CA LYS A 268 25.57 2.06 -8.80
C LYS A 268 24.81 3.30 -9.21
N LYS A 269 23.78 3.13 -10.06
CA LYS A 269 22.91 4.21 -10.49
C LYS A 269 22.24 4.91 -9.29
N ASP A 270 21.71 4.13 -8.34
CA ASP A 270 21.09 4.66 -7.12
C ASP A 270 22.09 5.48 -6.28
N ALA A 271 23.34 5.01 -6.16
CA ALA A 271 24.38 5.71 -5.43
C ALA A 271 24.84 7.00 -6.14
N ASP A 272 24.96 6.98 -7.45
CA ASP A 272 25.32 8.15 -8.26
C ASP A 272 24.19 9.20 -8.22
N ASP A 273 22.94 8.79 -8.32
CA ASP A 273 21.75 9.65 -8.20
C ASP A 273 21.65 10.27 -6.79
N GLU A 274 21.87 9.45 -5.72
CA GLU A 274 21.86 9.95 -4.34
C GLU A 274 22.97 11.01 -4.14
N ALA A 275 24.15 10.78 -4.69
CA ALA A 275 25.26 11.72 -4.61
C ALA A 275 24.96 13.03 -5.36
N ALA A 276 24.36 12.96 -6.56
CA ALA A 276 23.99 14.12 -7.36
C ALA A 276 22.92 14.98 -6.65
N VAL A 277 21.89 14.35 -6.08
CA VAL A 277 20.84 15.05 -5.31
C VAL A 277 21.44 15.79 -4.11
N VAL A 278 22.31 15.14 -3.34
CA VAL A 278 22.96 15.75 -2.18
C VAL A 278 23.89 16.89 -2.59
N GLU A 279 24.61 16.74 -3.71
CA GLU A 279 25.46 17.80 -4.25
C GLU A 279 24.66 19.04 -4.63
N GLU A 280 23.54 18.86 -5.38
CA GLU A 280 22.68 19.97 -5.80
C GLU A 280 22.01 20.68 -4.62
N ALA A 281 21.47 19.92 -3.66
CA ALA A 281 20.88 20.48 -2.45
C ALA A 281 21.92 21.23 -1.60
N THR A 282 23.15 20.71 -1.50
CA THR A 282 24.25 21.37 -0.79
C THR A 282 24.67 22.63 -1.52
N ARG A 283 24.75 22.61 -2.85
CA ARG A 283 25.00 23.77 -3.69
C ARG A 283 23.99 24.89 -3.43
N SER A 284 22.70 24.55 -3.52
CA SER A 284 21.59 25.46 -3.26
C SER A 284 21.71 26.10 -1.85
N ARG A 285 21.97 25.28 -0.82
CA ARG A 285 22.14 25.72 0.56
C ARG A 285 23.34 26.69 0.71
N VAL A 286 24.48 26.37 0.09
CA VAL A 286 25.67 27.23 0.14
C VAL A 286 25.45 28.55 -0.61
N CYS A 287 24.77 28.52 -1.77
CA CYS A 287 24.36 29.70 -2.51
C CYS A 287 23.47 30.63 -1.68
N ASP A 288 22.48 30.06 -0.98
CA ASP A 288 21.56 30.79 -0.10
C ASP A 288 22.29 31.41 1.11
N LEU A 289 23.29 30.71 1.66
CA LEU A 289 24.13 31.22 2.75
C LEU A 289 25.05 32.37 2.30
N LEU A 290 25.60 32.27 1.08
CA LEU A 290 26.50 33.25 0.51
C LEU A 290 25.78 34.50 -0.03
N LYS A 291 24.50 34.45 -0.27
CA LYS A 291 23.68 35.53 -0.82
C LYS A 291 23.81 36.82 0.02
N GLY A 292 24.28 37.90 -0.61
CA GLY A 292 24.41 39.21 0.02
C GLY A 292 25.69 39.40 0.84
N ALA A 293 26.52 38.37 1.03
CA ALA A 293 27.82 38.49 1.69
C ALA A 293 28.86 39.13 0.77
N GLN A 294 29.94 39.71 1.35
CA GLN A 294 31.06 40.26 0.61
C GLN A 294 32.21 39.25 0.56
N VAL A 295 32.79 39.09 -0.64
CA VAL A 295 33.93 38.18 -0.85
C VAL A 295 35.21 38.81 -0.29
N VAL A 296 35.90 38.06 0.58
CA VAL A 296 37.27 38.39 1.03
C VAL A 296 38.31 37.66 0.18
N LYS A 297 38.07 36.37 -0.12
CA LYS A 297 38.96 35.52 -0.92
C LYS A 297 38.19 34.31 -1.46
N GLY A 298 38.53 33.85 -2.67
CA GLY A 298 38.07 32.56 -3.26
C GLY A 298 37.31 32.72 -4.57
N ALA A 299 37.12 31.60 -5.31
CA ALA A 299 36.35 31.45 -6.54
C ALA A 299 36.68 32.42 -7.70
N GLY A 300 37.92 32.93 -7.78
CA GLY A 300 38.31 33.89 -8.84
C GLY A 300 37.61 35.26 -8.77
N LEU A 301 36.80 35.50 -7.73
CA LEU A 301 36.05 36.74 -7.55
C LEU A 301 36.92 37.87 -6.92
N LYS A 302 36.69 39.11 -7.35
CA LYS A 302 37.43 40.27 -6.80
C LYS A 302 37.00 40.54 -5.36
N LYS A 303 37.99 40.88 -4.50
CA LYS A 303 37.74 41.25 -3.10
C LYS A 303 36.77 42.43 -3.00
N GLY A 304 35.75 42.29 -2.15
CA GLY A 304 34.71 43.32 -1.95
C GLY A 304 33.49 43.21 -2.87
N THR A 305 33.45 42.22 -3.77
CA THR A 305 32.27 41.98 -4.63
C THR A 305 31.12 41.44 -3.79
N LYS A 306 29.92 42.03 -3.90
CA LYS A 306 28.70 41.49 -3.32
C LYS A 306 28.26 40.24 -4.12
N ILE A 307 28.03 39.16 -3.43
CA ILE A 307 27.61 37.88 -4.02
C ILE A 307 26.14 37.99 -4.42
N THR A 308 25.85 37.83 -5.74
CA THR A 308 24.51 37.66 -6.30
C THR A 308 24.30 36.19 -6.66
N LEU A 309 23.05 35.73 -6.68
CA LEU A 309 22.74 34.34 -7.01
C LEU A 309 23.26 33.92 -8.39
N ASP A 310 23.17 34.81 -9.38
CA ASP A 310 23.61 34.53 -10.76
C ASP A 310 25.11 34.27 -10.88
N LEU A 311 25.92 34.92 -10.02
CA LEU A 311 27.38 34.74 -10.01
C LEU A 311 27.82 33.42 -9.37
N VAL A 312 27.00 32.85 -8.49
CA VAL A 312 27.37 31.70 -7.66
C VAL A 312 26.73 30.42 -8.18
N SER A 313 25.61 30.53 -8.91
CA SER A 313 24.89 29.39 -9.46
C SER A 313 25.69 28.60 -10.51
N GLU A 314 26.60 29.24 -11.25
CA GLU A 314 27.41 28.60 -12.27
C GLU A 314 28.73 27.99 -11.74
N LEU A 315 29.11 28.28 -10.49
CA LEU A 315 30.38 27.81 -9.92
C LEU A 315 30.25 26.35 -9.44
N PRO A 316 31.31 25.55 -9.63
CA PRO A 316 31.34 24.20 -9.08
C PRO A 316 31.36 24.23 -7.54
N LEU A 317 30.76 23.20 -6.89
CA LEU A 317 30.63 23.15 -5.43
C LEU A 317 31.99 23.26 -4.69
N SER A 318 33.06 22.73 -5.28
CA SER A 318 34.42 22.81 -4.74
C SER A 318 34.94 24.26 -4.63
N GLU A 319 34.59 25.10 -5.60
CA GLU A 319 34.96 26.53 -5.59
C GLU A 319 34.09 27.33 -4.63
N LEU A 320 32.81 26.96 -4.49
CA LEU A 320 31.88 27.55 -3.52
C LEU A 320 32.37 27.38 -2.08
N PHE A 321 32.87 26.21 -1.73
CA PHE A 321 33.47 25.96 -0.40
C PHE A 321 34.77 26.72 -0.16
N ALA A 322 35.47 27.11 -1.21
CA ALA A 322 36.70 27.90 -1.10
C ALA A 322 36.45 29.42 -0.87
N VAL A 323 35.19 29.89 -1.02
CA VAL A 323 34.81 31.28 -0.78
C VAL A 323 34.90 31.61 0.71
N ARG A 324 35.59 32.71 1.02
CA ARG A 324 35.64 33.29 2.37
C ARG A 324 34.97 34.64 2.37
N THR A 325 34.15 34.89 3.38
CA THR A 325 33.37 36.11 3.57
C THR A 325 33.85 36.89 4.78
N ASP A 326 33.41 38.13 4.93
CA ASP A 326 33.73 38.99 6.10
C ASP A 326 33.16 38.43 7.42
N ASN A 327 32.19 37.56 7.35
CA ASN A 327 31.49 37.04 8.52
C ASN A 327 32.05 35.65 8.92
N GLU A 328 32.76 35.62 10.06
CA GLU A 328 33.37 34.39 10.59
C GLU A 328 32.33 33.29 10.88
N ASN A 329 31.10 33.64 11.35
CA ASN A 329 30.05 32.68 11.61
C ASN A 329 29.56 32.01 10.31
N LEU A 330 29.51 32.75 9.19
CA LEU A 330 29.19 32.18 7.88
C LEU A 330 30.28 31.22 7.39
N ASN A 331 31.55 31.62 7.58
CA ASN A 331 32.68 30.78 7.18
C ASN A 331 32.71 29.45 7.95
N THR A 332 32.45 29.48 9.26
CA THR A 332 32.35 28.24 10.08
C THR A 332 31.17 27.38 9.67
N THR A 333 30.02 27.98 9.33
CA THR A 333 28.85 27.24 8.84
C THR A 333 29.12 26.57 7.47
N ILE A 334 29.83 27.25 6.57
CA ILE A 334 30.23 26.68 5.27
C ILE A 334 31.22 25.54 5.47
N GLU A 335 32.19 25.65 6.36
CA GLU A 335 33.12 24.58 6.68
C GLU A 335 32.42 23.36 7.30
N GLN A 336 31.47 23.56 8.19
CA GLN A 336 30.64 22.49 8.74
C GLN A 336 29.82 21.80 7.64
N THR A 337 29.22 22.59 6.74
CA THR A 337 28.45 22.04 5.60
C THR A 337 29.35 21.23 4.66
N GLU A 338 30.59 21.69 4.41
CA GLU A 338 31.58 20.96 3.62
C GLU A 338 31.96 19.62 4.27
N GLN A 339 32.22 19.64 5.59
CA GLN A 339 32.57 18.42 6.33
C GLN A 339 31.41 17.41 6.32
N THR A 340 30.17 17.87 6.56
CA THR A 340 28.98 17.03 6.52
C THR A 340 28.75 16.45 5.13
N PHE A 341 28.90 17.24 4.07
CA PHE A 341 28.81 16.77 2.69
C PHE A 341 29.84 15.67 2.40
N LYS A 342 31.11 15.90 2.74
CA LYS A 342 32.17 14.90 2.53
C LYS A 342 31.91 13.60 3.29
N GLN A 343 31.40 13.69 4.52
CA GLN A 343 31.01 12.51 5.31
C GLN A 343 29.86 11.77 4.67
N TYR A 344 28.86 12.49 4.16
CA TYR A 344 27.70 11.89 3.50
C TYR A 344 28.09 11.16 2.21
N VAL A 345 28.86 11.79 1.33
CA VAL A 345 29.37 11.20 0.09
C VAL A 345 30.26 9.98 0.38
N LYS A 346 31.11 10.07 1.41
CA LYS A 346 31.90 8.92 1.84
C LYS A 346 31.01 7.77 2.32
N GLY A 347 29.94 8.07 3.06
CA GLY A 347 28.95 7.06 3.52
C GLY A 347 28.21 6.40 2.35
N ILE A 348 27.84 7.14 1.31
CA ILE A 348 27.24 6.58 0.07
C ILE A 348 28.20 5.58 -0.58
N LYS A 349 29.46 6.00 -0.81
CA LYS A 349 30.46 5.14 -1.43
C LYS A 349 30.75 3.89 -0.62
N GLN A 350 30.83 4.01 0.70
CA GLN A 350 31.04 2.87 1.60
C GLN A 350 29.87 1.88 1.54
N ARG A 351 28.62 2.36 1.59
CA ARG A 351 27.42 1.53 1.46
C ARG A 351 27.34 0.81 0.12
N PHE A 352 27.75 1.49 -0.96
CA PHE A 352 27.82 0.87 -2.29
C PHE A 352 28.86 -0.25 -2.32
N GLU A 353 30.09 0.00 -1.80
CA GLU A 353 31.14 -1.01 -1.80
C GLU A 353 30.79 -2.23 -0.94
N GLU A 354 30.18 -2.02 0.22
CA GLU A 354 29.67 -3.12 1.07
C GLU A 354 28.59 -3.96 0.37
N LYS A 355 27.69 -3.32 -0.40
CA LYS A 355 26.71 -4.05 -1.22
C LYS A 355 27.38 -4.81 -2.36
N ARG A 356 28.30 -4.17 -3.06
CA ARG A 356 29.06 -4.77 -4.14
C ARG A 356 29.81 -6.02 -3.66
N GLU A 357 30.54 -5.91 -2.56
CA GLU A 357 31.25 -7.06 -1.98
C GLU A 357 30.31 -8.21 -1.64
N LYS A 358 29.14 -7.91 -1.06
CA LYS A 358 28.13 -8.94 -0.73
C LYS A 358 27.59 -9.64 -1.99
N ILE A 359 27.38 -8.91 -3.08
CA ILE A 359 26.88 -9.48 -4.33
C ILE A 359 27.95 -10.38 -4.99
N ILE A 360 29.21 -9.92 -5.02
CA ILE A 360 30.29 -10.62 -5.73
C ILE A 360 30.78 -11.86 -4.96
N ARG A 361 30.87 -11.77 -3.63
CA ARG A 361 31.50 -12.80 -2.79
C ARG A 361 30.77 -14.15 -2.80
N GLY A 362 29.52 -14.18 -3.32
CA GLY A 362 28.68 -15.37 -3.17
C GLY A 362 28.07 -15.49 -1.77
N HIS A 363 27.32 -16.56 -1.55
CA HIS A 363 26.57 -16.77 -0.32
C HIS A 363 27.14 -17.93 0.49
N ASP A 364 27.29 -17.73 1.80
CA ASP A 364 27.63 -18.78 2.75
C ASP A 364 26.38 -19.65 2.99
N LEU A 365 26.20 -20.66 2.13
CA LEU A 365 25.09 -21.59 2.18
C LEU A 365 25.37 -22.75 3.13
N ALA A 366 24.33 -23.35 3.68
CA ALA A 366 24.44 -24.50 4.55
C ALA A 366 25.26 -25.65 3.91
N PRO A 367 25.99 -26.48 4.69
CA PRO A 367 26.76 -27.58 4.15
C PRO A 367 25.93 -28.52 3.27
N GLY A 368 26.45 -28.86 2.10
CA GLY A 368 25.75 -29.71 1.12
C GLY A 368 24.73 -29.00 0.23
N VAL A 369 24.51 -27.69 0.40
CA VAL A 369 23.69 -26.90 -0.52
C VAL A 369 24.59 -26.25 -1.57
N ILE A 370 24.26 -26.41 -2.84
CA ILE A 370 25.01 -25.88 -3.98
C ILE A 370 24.39 -24.56 -4.45
N LYS A 371 23.06 -24.56 -4.64
CA LYS A 371 22.32 -23.44 -5.20
C LYS A 371 20.93 -23.36 -4.56
N ILE A 372 20.46 -22.14 -4.31
CA ILE A 372 19.09 -21.86 -3.86
C ILE A 372 18.48 -20.88 -4.85
N VAL A 373 17.32 -21.23 -5.38
CA VAL A 373 16.51 -20.34 -6.20
C VAL A 373 15.23 -20.00 -5.44
N LYS A 374 14.98 -18.71 -5.26
CA LYS A 374 13.76 -18.19 -4.66
C LYS A 374 12.95 -17.50 -5.74
N VAL A 375 11.72 -17.93 -5.90
CA VAL A 375 10.76 -17.34 -6.84
C VAL A 375 9.66 -16.67 -6.04
N TYR A 376 9.43 -15.39 -6.30
CA TYR A 376 8.36 -14.61 -5.68
C TYR A 376 7.16 -14.55 -6.62
N LEU A 377 6.06 -15.13 -6.17
CA LEU A 377 4.82 -15.22 -6.93
C LEU A 377 3.77 -14.28 -6.31
N ALA A 378 3.29 -13.32 -7.06
CA ALA A 378 2.18 -12.46 -6.67
C ALA A 378 0.85 -13.13 -7.02
N VAL A 379 0.03 -13.36 -6.01
CA VAL A 379 -1.30 -13.97 -6.14
C VAL A 379 -2.36 -12.93 -5.77
N LYS A 380 -3.23 -12.61 -6.71
CA LYS A 380 -4.41 -11.78 -6.46
C LYS A 380 -5.52 -12.65 -5.87
N ARG A 381 -6.03 -12.29 -4.70
CA ARG A 381 -7.15 -12.97 -4.04
C ARG A 381 -8.34 -12.04 -3.97
N THR A 382 -9.40 -12.40 -4.66
CA THR A 382 -10.71 -11.75 -4.60
C THR A 382 -11.56 -12.42 -3.53
N LEU A 383 -12.62 -11.73 -3.07
CA LEU A 383 -13.58 -12.31 -2.15
C LEU A 383 -14.24 -13.55 -2.72
N GLN A 384 -14.37 -14.58 -1.87
CA GLN A 384 -15.01 -15.85 -2.19
C GLN A 384 -15.94 -16.27 -1.05
N PRO A 385 -17.00 -17.07 -1.34
CA PRO A 385 -17.77 -17.72 -0.30
C PRO A 385 -16.87 -18.56 0.63
N GLY A 386 -17.08 -18.44 1.95
CA GLY A 386 -16.21 -19.04 2.97
C GLY A 386 -15.17 -18.10 3.55
N ASP A 387 -14.91 -16.94 2.95
CA ASP A 387 -14.00 -15.95 3.51
C ASP A 387 -14.59 -15.30 4.77
N LYS A 388 -13.70 -14.95 5.71
CA LYS A 388 -14.08 -14.32 6.95
C LYS A 388 -14.05 -12.81 6.81
N MET A 389 -15.16 -12.15 7.13
CA MET A 389 -15.25 -10.70 7.23
C MET A 389 -15.59 -10.26 8.66
N ALA A 390 -15.20 -9.05 9.02
CA ALA A 390 -15.50 -8.49 10.34
C ALA A 390 -15.59 -6.97 10.27
N GLY A 391 -16.44 -6.41 11.11
CA GLY A 391 -16.43 -4.99 11.45
C GLY A 391 -15.54 -4.70 12.66
N ARG A 392 -15.56 -3.45 13.13
CA ARG A 392 -14.76 -2.96 14.27
C ARG A 392 -15.38 -3.26 15.64
N HIS A 393 -16.62 -3.72 15.69
CA HIS A 393 -17.42 -3.94 16.91
C HIS A 393 -17.49 -5.40 17.37
N GLY A 394 -16.57 -6.24 16.91
CA GLY A 394 -16.59 -7.67 17.26
C GLY A 394 -17.57 -8.50 16.42
N ASN A 395 -18.24 -7.90 15.48
CA ASN A 395 -19.14 -8.54 14.52
C ASN A 395 -18.32 -9.24 13.42
N LYS A 396 -17.99 -10.49 13.63
CA LYS A 396 -17.31 -11.36 12.67
C LYS A 396 -18.30 -12.30 12.01
N GLY A 397 -18.10 -12.60 10.76
CA GLY A 397 -18.91 -13.56 10.03
C GLY A 397 -18.19 -14.18 8.86
N VAL A 398 -18.85 -15.13 8.22
CA VAL A 398 -18.36 -15.85 7.05
C VAL A 398 -19.28 -15.55 5.87
N ILE A 399 -18.71 -15.28 4.70
CA ILE A 399 -19.48 -15.07 3.48
C ILE A 399 -20.18 -16.36 3.10
N SER A 400 -21.52 -16.34 3.09
CA SER A 400 -22.34 -17.48 2.68
C SER A 400 -22.51 -17.54 1.17
N GLN A 401 -22.82 -16.40 0.58
CA GLN A 401 -23.10 -16.31 -0.85
C GLN A 401 -22.72 -14.91 -1.38
N ILE A 402 -22.28 -14.87 -2.63
CA ILE A 402 -22.14 -13.66 -3.43
C ILE A 402 -23.33 -13.60 -4.37
N VAL A 403 -24.14 -12.56 -4.26
CA VAL A 403 -25.41 -12.41 -4.97
C VAL A 403 -25.26 -11.39 -6.09
N PRO A 404 -25.82 -11.63 -7.29
CA PRO A 404 -25.87 -10.63 -8.36
C PRO A 404 -26.44 -9.30 -7.89
N VAL A 405 -26.01 -8.22 -8.49
CA VAL A 405 -26.39 -6.84 -8.07
C VAL A 405 -27.90 -6.65 -8.20
N GLU A 406 -28.49 -7.24 -9.23
CA GLU A 406 -29.92 -7.16 -9.57
C GLU A 406 -30.82 -7.81 -8.50
N ASP A 407 -30.30 -8.85 -7.84
CA ASP A 407 -31.03 -9.62 -6.82
C ASP A 407 -30.90 -9.01 -5.41
N MET A 408 -29.98 -8.05 -5.25
CA MET A 408 -29.75 -7.41 -3.95
C MET A 408 -30.88 -6.45 -3.57
N PRO A 409 -31.20 -6.33 -2.28
CA PRO A 409 -32.11 -5.29 -1.80
C PRO A 409 -31.62 -3.90 -2.22
N HIS A 410 -32.52 -3.04 -2.64
CA HIS A 410 -32.18 -1.67 -3.08
C HIS A 410 -33.13 -0.63 -2.46
N THR A 411 -32.64 0.59 -2.35
CA THR A 411 -33.44 1.74 -1.92
C THR A 411 -34.38 2.23 -3.04
N ALA A 412 -35.32 3.10 -2.73
CA ALA A 412 -36.23 3.70 -3.71
C ALA A 412 -35.47 4.39 -4.88
N ASP A 413 -34.26 4.89 -4.64
CA ASP A 413 -33.40 5.51 -5.64
C ASP A 413 -32.69 4.48 -6.56
N GLY A 414 -33.01 3.19 -6.43
CA GLY A 414 -32.38 2.12 -7.21
C GLY A 414 -30.95 1.78 -6.78
N ARG A 415 -30.46 2.29 -5.65
CA ARG A 415 -29.10 2.02 -5.18
C ARG A 415 -29.10 0.71 -4.38
N PRO A 416 -28.34 -0.34 -4.82
CA PRO A 416 -28.30 -1.62 -4.14
C PRO A 416 -27.51 -1.54 -2.84
N VAL A 417 -27.82 -2.47 -1.92
CA VAL A 417 -27.05 -2.70 -0.69
C VAL A 417 -25.84 -3.57 -1.02
N ASP A 418 -24.71 -3.27 -0.43
CA ASP A 418 -23.47 -4.03 -0.67
C ASP A 418 -23.37 -5.29 0.21
N VAL A 419 -23.87 -5.21 1.45
CA VAL A 419 -23.79 -6.30 2.44
C VAL A 419 -25.08 -6.38 3.23
N VAL A 420 -25.57 -7.59 3.49
CA VAL A 420 -26.73 -7.85 4.35
C VAL A 420 -26.30 -8.66 5.56
N LEU A 421 -26.58 -8.11 6.74
CA LEU A 421 -26.27 -8.71 8.03
C LEU A 421 -27.55 -9.12 8.78
N ASN A 422 -27.45 -10.15 9.62
CA ASN A 422 -28.55 -10.59 10.43
C ASN A 422 -28.74 -9.66 11.65
N PRO A 423 -29.91 -9.04 11.84
CA PRO A 423 -30.18 -8.16 12.98
C PRO A 423 -30.18 -8.91 14.33
N LEU A 424 -30.49 -10.21 14.35
CA LEU A 424 -30.49 -11.01 15.58
C LEU A 424 -29.11 -11.16 16.24
N GLY A 425 -28.04 -10.96 15.47
CA GLY A 425 -26.67 -10.96 15.99
C GLY A 425 -26.34 -9.76 16.89
N VAL A 426 -27.11 -8.67 16.82
CA VAL A 426 -26.87 -7.45 17.60
C VAL A 426 -27.32 -7.56 19.06
N PRO A 427 -28.58 -7.90 19.36
CA PRO A 427 -29.07 -7.98 20.75
C PRO A 427 -28.32 -9.03 21.56
N SER A 428 -28.07 -10.20 20.98
CA SER A 428 -27.42 -11.31 21.67
C SER A 428 -25.98 -11.00 22.10
N ARG A 429 -25.28 -10.12 21.37
CA ARG A 429 -23.88 -9.76 21.62
C ARG A 429 -23.69 -8.38 22.21
N MET A 430 -24.75 -7.61 22.37
CA MET A 430 -24.76 -6.28 22.98
C MET A 430 -23.82 -5.28 22.31
N ASN A 431 -23.44 -5.51 21.04
CA ASN A 431 -22.55 -4.65 20.27
C ASN A 431 -23.32 -3.60 19.45
N VAL A 432 -24.13 -2.80 20.14
CA VAL A 432 -25.00 -1.77 19.53
C VAL A 432 -24.18 -0.72 18.75
N GLY A 433 -22.92 -0.53 19.09
CA GLY A 433 -22.03 0.42 18.41
C GLY A 433 -21.97 0.25 16.89
N GLN A 434 -22.14 -0.97 16.36
CA GLN A 434 -22.20 -1.20 14.91
C GLN A 434 -23.42 -0.55 14.23
N VAL A 435 -24.56 -0.48 14.94
CA VAL A 435 -25.77 0.15 14.42
C VAL A 435 -25.60 1.68 14.45
N LEU A 436 -25.07 2.22 15.54
CA LEU A 436 -24.78 3.65 15.66
C LEU A 436 -23.75 4.12 14.63
N GLU A 437 -22.71 3.31 14.40
CA GLU A 437 -21.73 3.56 13.32
C GLU A 437 -22.40 3.59 11.94
N THR A 438 -23.31 2.67 11.69
CA THR A 438 -24.02 2.60 10.41
C THR A 438 -24.91 3.83 10.21
N HIS A 439 -25.65 4.27 11.21
CA HIS A 439 -26.46 5.48 11.14
C HIS A 439 -25.62 6.73 10.90
N LEU A 440 -24.55 6.91 11.66
CA LEU A 440 -23.66 8.06 11.49
C LEU A 440 -22.92 8.02 10.15
N GLY A 441 -22.50 6.82 9.70
CA GLY A 441 -21.89 6.63 8.39
C GLY A 441 -22.86 6.93 7.24
N TRP A 442 -24.14 6.58 7.40
CA TRP A 442 -25.18 6.91 6.43
C TRP A 442 -25.42 8.43 6.36
N ALA A 443 -25.48 9.11 7.49
CA ALA A 443 -25.54 10.57 7.56
C ALA A 443 -24.30 11.21 6.91
N ALA A 444 -23.10 10.74 7.24
CA ALA A 444 -21.83 11.22 6.67
C ALA A 444 -21.79 11.12 5.15
N LYS A 445 -22.23 9.98 4.59
CA LYS A 445 -22.32 9.77 3.15
C LYS A 445 -23.43 10.60 2.51
N GLY A 446 -24.61 10.73 3.17
CA GLY A 446 -25.71 11.57 2.70
C GLY A 446 -25.32 13.04 2.61
N ILE A 447 -24.61 13.57 3.61
CA ILE A 447 -24.06 14.94 3.58
C ILE A 447 -23.10 15.10 2.39
N GLY A 448 -22.24 14.09 2.13
CA GLY A 448 -21.34 14.10 0.99
C GLY A 448 -22.09 14.17 -0.36
N PHE A 449 -23.15 13.40 -0.54
CA PHE A 449 -23.99 13.49 -1.75
C PHE A 449 -24.65 14.88 -1.89
N LYS A 450 -25.15 15.44 -0.82
CA LYS A 450 -25.75 16.77 -0.81
C LYS A 450 -24.73 17.86 -1.17
N ILE A 451 -23.48 17.74 -0.71
CA ILE A 451 -22.39 18.62 -1.12
C ILE A 451 -22.11 18.45 -2.63
N ALA A 452 -22.07 17.21 -3.13
CA ALA A 452 -21.87 16.93 -4.54
C ALA A 452 -22.97 17.54 -5.42
N ASP A 453 -24.24 17.36 -5.04
CA ASP A 453 -25.39 17.94 -5.75
C ASP A 453 -25.32 19.48 -5.76
N MET A 454 -24.96 20.10 -4.61
CA MET A 454 -24.75 21.55 -4.55
C MET A 454 -23.61 22.05 -5.41
N MET A 455 -22.57 21.24 -5.63
CA MET A 455 -21.44 21.59 -6.49
C MET A 455 -21.78 21.46 -7.98
N ASP A 456 -22.66 20.53 -8.34
CA ASP A 456 -23.09 20.31 -9.71
C ASP A 456 -24.16 21.33 -10.15
N GLU A 457 -24.81 22.07 -9.21
CA GLU A 457 -25.72 23.19 -9.50
C GLU A 457 -24.92 24.41 -10.01
N GLN A 458 -25.05 24.77 -11.28
CA GLN A 458 -24.47 26.00 -11.88
C GLN A 458 -25.28 27.25 -11.48
N SER A 459 -25.07 27.79 -10.29
CA SER A 459 -25.76 28.99 -9.79
C SER A 459 -24.78 30.04 -9.28
N GLU A 460 -25.02 31.33 -9.58
CA GLU A 460 -24.18 32.43 -9.04
C GLU A 460 -24.15 32.51 -7.49
N THR A 461 -25.12 31.87 -6.82
CA THR A 461 -25.21 31.81 -5.37
C THR A 461 -24.67 30.51 -4.76
N GLN A 462 -24.11 29.61 -5.60
CA GLN A 462 -23.63 28.27 -5.21
C GLN A 462 -22.59 28.32 -4.09
N SER A 463 -21.55 29.13 -4.26
CA SER A 463 -20.48 29.27 -3.28
C SER A 463 -20.98 29.73 -1.90
N LYS A 464 -21.99 30.62 -1.87
CA LYS A 464 -22.58 31.11 -0.60
C LYS A 464 -23.44 30.03 0.08
N LYS A 465 -24.26 29.29 -0.69
CA LYS A 465 -25.06 28.18 -0.16
C LYS A 465 -24.17 27.08 0.40
N LEU A 466 -23.14 26.68 -0.35
CA LEU A 466 -22.15 25.68 0.05
C LEU A 466 -21.41 26.09 1.33
N LYS A 467 -20.94 27.33 1.39
CA LYS A 467 -20.28 27.88 2.60
C LYS A 467 -21.21 27.89 3.82
N SER A 468 -22.47 28.24 3.63
CA SER A 468 -23.49 28.21 4.69
C SER A 468 -23.75 26.79 5.19
N TYR A 469 -23.87 25.82 4.26
CA TYR A 469 -24.11 24.42 4.56
C TYR A 469 -22.91 23.78 5.28
N LEU A 470 -21.70 23.99 4.79
CA LEU A 470 -20.48 23.57 5.46
C LEU A 470 -20.37 24.17 6.88
N GLY A 471 -20.77 25.45 7.03
CA GLY A 471 -20.84 26.10 8.35
C GLY A 471 -21.84 25.43 9.32
N GLN A 472 -22.94 24.87 8.83
CA GLN A 472 -23.88 24.09 9.63
C GLN A 472 -23.27 22.73 10.01
N VAL A 473 -22.70 22.00 9.07
CA VAL A 473 -22.04 20.70 9.31
C VAL A 473 -20.95 20.82 10.35
N TYR A 474 -20.05 21.80 10.22
CA TYR A 474 -18.95 22.00 11.17
C TYR A 474 -19.36 22.66 12.48
N SER A 475 -20.55 23.27 12.57
CA SER A 475 -21.03 23.91 13.82
C SER A 475 -21.28 22.92 14.95
N THR A 476 -21.43 21.65 14.64
CA THR A 476 -21.59 20.56 15.60
C THR A 476 -20.25 20.00 16.11
N CYS A 477 -19.11 20.40 15.50
CA CYS A 477 -17.79 19.97 15.93
C CYS A 477 -17.27 20.81 17.10
N PRO A 478 -16.95 20.21 18.26
CA PRO A 478 -16.31 20.93 19.35
C PRO A 478 -14.96 21.50 18.91
N GLY A 479 -14.73 22.79 19.13
CA GLY A 479 -13.46 23.46 18.81
C GLY A 479 -13.33 24.02 17.40
N PHE A 480 -14.34 23.87 16.55
CA PHE A 480 -14.39 24.54 15.25
C PHE A 480 -14.95 25.96 15.39
N ASP A 481 -14.12 26.98 15.11
CA ASP A 481 -14.57 28.36 15.17
C ASP A 481 -15.24 28.73 13.83
N LYS A 482 -16.49 29.21 13.87
CA LYS A 482 -17.23 29.67 12.67
C LYS A 482 -16.50 30.77 11.89
N HIS A 483 -15.48 31.38 12.50
CA HIS A 483 -14.63 32.38 11.87
C HIS A 483 -13.65 31.79 10.85
N ASP A 484 -13.24 30.52 11.00
CA ASP A 484 -12.26 29.88 10.12
C ASP A 484 -12.79 29.72 8.68
N LEU A 485 -14.05 29.28 8.53
CA LEU A 485 -14.68 29.18 7.20
C LEU A 485 -14.88 30.55 6.51
N LYS A 486 -15.01 31.63 7.28
CA LYS A 486 -15.13 32.97 6.70
C LYS A 486 -13.82 33.46 6.09
N ALA A 487 -12.69 32.98 6.59
CA ALA A 487 -11.36 33.32 6.11
C ALA A 487 -10.98 32.62 4.79
N PHE A 488 -11.65 31.51 4.45
CA PHE A 488 -11.35 30.74 3.25
C PHE A 488 -11.81 31.46 1.98
N SER A 489 -10.94 31.45 0.97
CA SER A 489 -11.25 31.87 -0.40
C SER A 489 -12.26 30.92 -1.05
N GLU A 490 -12.86 31.35 -2.18
CA GLU A 490 -13.80 30.49 -2.93
C GLU A 490 -13.11 29.23 -3.47
N ASP A 491 -11.86 29.31 -3.91
CA ASP A 491 -11.07 28.16 -4.39
C ASP A 491 -10.76 27.16 -3.29
N GLU A 492 -10.46 27.63 -2.07
CA GLU A 492 -10.22 26.76 -0.90
C GLU A 492 -11.50 26.05 -0.48
N ILE A 493 -12.67 26.74 -0.54
CA ILE A 493 -13.97 26.12 -0.25
C ILE A 493 -14.32 25.06 -1.29
N ASN A 494 -14.09 25.34 -2.57
CA ASN A 494 -14.31 24.37 -3.64
C ASN A 494 -13.38 23.15 -3.50
N THR A 495 -12.14 23.36 -3.11
CA THR A 495 -11.20 22.27 -2.84
C THR A 495 -11.65 21.42 -1.65
N LEU A 496 -12.09 22.07 -0.56
CA LEU A 496 -12.66 21.40 0.60
C LEU A 496 -13.91 20.58 0.23
N ALA A 497 -14.83 21.18 -0.50
CA ALA A 497 -16.05 20.52 -0.95
C ALA A 497 -15.77 19.30 -1.84
N ASN A 498 -14.81 19.42 -2.77
CA ASN A 498 -14.36 18.30 -3.60
C ASN A 498 -13.84 17.13 -2.75
N ASN A 499 -13.10 17.41 -1.68
CA ASN A 499 -12.59 16.38 -0.77
C ASN A 499 -13.70 15.71 0.06
N LEU A 500 -14.85 16.39 0.24
CA LEU A 500 -15.99 15.90 1.03
C LEU A 500 -17.09 15.24 0.18
N ARG A 501 -17.01 15.27 -1.16
CA ARG A 501 -18.01 14.65 -2.07
C ARG A 501 -18.32 13.21 -1.74
N ASP A 502 -17.28 12.44 -1.35
CA ASP A 502 -17.41 11.01 -1.07
C ASP A 502 -17.89 10.69 0.34
N GLY A 503 -18.11 11.69 1.15
CA GLY A 503 -18.57 11.59 2.53
C GLY A 503 -17.75 12.46 3.46
N VAL A 504 -18.37 12.91 4.52
CA VAL A 504 -17.72 13.75 5.55
C VAL A 504 -17.18 12.85 6.65
N PRO A 505 -15.84 12.79 6.88
CA PRO A 505 -15.29 12.02 7.98
C PRO A 505 -15.77 12.54 9.33
N MET A 506 -16.27 11.64 10.19
CA MET A 506 -16.75 11.93 11.53
C MET A 506 -15.81 11.30 12.57
N ALA A 507 -15.32 12.09 13.51
CA ALA A 507 -14.50 11.59 14.62
C ALA A 507 -15.38 11.43 15.87
N THR A 508 -15.42 10.20 16.40
CA THR A 508 -16.10 9.85 17.65
C THR A 508 -15.04 9.37 18.65
N PRO A 509 -14.55 10.23 19.56
CA PRO A 509 -13.51 9.86 20.52
C PRO A 509 -13.91 8.65 21.36
N VAL A 510 -12.93 7.87 21.79
CA VAL A 510 -13.15 6.71 22.66
C VAL A 510 -13.70 7.19 24.00
N PHE A 511 -14.81 6.58 24.47
CA PHE A 511 -15.57 6.95 25.68
C PHE A 511 -16.30 8.31 25.63
N ASP A 512 -16.24 9.04 24.52
CA ASP A 512 -16.96 10.28 24.29
C ASP A 512 -17.54 10.27 22.87
N GLY A 513 -18.29 9.21 22.58
CA GLY A 513 -18.91 8.98 21.26
C GLY A 513 -20.14 9.86 21.05
N ALA A 514 -20.62 9.91 19.79
CA ALA A 514 -21.80 10.67 19.44
C ALA A 514 -23.06 10.17 20.18
N SER A 515 -23.82 11.08 20.76
CA SER A 515 -25.10 10.81 21.37
C SER A 515 -26.18 10.54 20.30
N GLU A 516 -27.29 9.92 20.73
CA GLU A 516 -28.43 9.67 19.85
C GLU A 516 -28.98 10.96 19.22
N ALA A 517 -29.02 12.04 20.02
CA ALA A 517 -29.52 13.35 19.56
C ALA A 517 -28.60 13.95 18.47
N GLU A 518 -27.30 13.82 18.62
CA GLU A 518 -26.32 14.28 17.61
C GLU A 518 -26.43 13.48 16.30
N ILE A 519 -26.58 12.15 16.41
CA ILE A 519 -26.79 11.30 15.22
C ILE A 519 -28.06 11.68 14.48
N LYS A 520 -29.18 11.91 15.21
CA LYS A 520 -30.44 12.36 14.60
C LYS A 520 -30.31 13.73 13.91
N SER A 521 -29.61 14.67 14.53
CA SER A 521 -29.37 15.97 13.89
C SER A 521 -28.52 15.86 12.62
N MET A 522 -27.57 14.92 12.57
CA MET A 522 -26.79 14.66 11.36
C MET A 522 -27.60 13.99 10.26
N LEU A 523 -28.52 13.08 10.61
CA LEU A 523 -29.45 12.47 9.67
C LEU A 523 -30.38 13.53 9.06
N GLU A 524 -30.90 14.46 9.89
CA GLU A 524 -31.72 15.58 9.43
C GLU A 524 -30.95 16.51 8.46
N LEU A 525 -29.69 16.84 8.77
CA LEU A 525 -28.82 17.63 7.86
C LEU A 525 -28.61 16.95 6.50
N ALA A 526 -28.61 15.61 6.48
CA ALA A 526 -28.48 14.80 5.28
C ALA A 526 -29.80 14.58 4.54
N ASP A 527 -30.94 15.15 5.00
CA ASP A 527 -32.30 14.88 4.52
C ASP A 527 -32.69 13.40 4.61
N LEU A 528 -32.20 12.70 5.64
CA LEU A 528 -32.48 11.29 5.88
C LEU A 528 -33.50 11.12 7.03
N PRO A 529 -34.23 9.99 7.08
CA PRO A 529 -35.21 9.75 8.16
C PRO A 529 -34.54 9.73 9.54
N GLU A 530 -35.08 10.48 10.51
CA GLU A 530 -34.58 10.52 11.89
C GLU A 530 -34.60 9.14 12.59
N SER A 531 -35.51 8.23 12.15
CA SER A 531 -35.61 6.88 12.68
C SER A 531 -34.40 6.00 12.30
N GLY A 532 -33.55 6.44 11.35
CA GLY A 532 -32.47 5.63 10.81
C GLY A 532 -32.93 4.40 10.02
N GLN A 533 -34.20 4.37 9.60
CA GLN A 533 -34.81 3.27 8.86
C GLN A 533 -35.12 3.67 7.44
N ALA A 534 -34.89 2.76 6.48
CA ALA A 534 -35.24 2.95 5.09
C ALA A 534 -36.10 1.81 4.58
N VAL A 535 -36.96 2.15 3.63
CA VAL A 535 -37.76 1.15 2.89
C VAL A 535 -36.85 0.54 1.81
N LEU A 536 -36.74 -0.77 1.82
CA LEU A 536 -36.01 -1.55 0.82
C LEU A 536 -36.96 -2.34 -0.07
N TYR A 537 -36.59 -2.46 -1.33
CA TYR A 537 -37.27 -3.26 -2.32
C TYR A 537 -36.46 -4.52 -2.62
N ASP A 538 -37.13 -5.65 -2.80
CA ASP A 538 -36.49 -6.91 -3.21
C ASP A 538 -36.05 -6.76 -4.67
N GLY A 539 -34.79 -7.02 -4.96
CA GLY A 539 -34.24 -6.93 -6.31
C GLY A 539 -34.87 -7.91 -7.31
N ARG A 540 -35.38 -9.05 -6.83
CA ARG A 540 -35.98 -10.09 -7.68
C ARG A 540 -37.44 -9.81 -8.01
N THR A 541 -38.20 -9.32 -7.05
CA THR A 541 -39.66 -9.10 -7.20
C THR A 541 -40.03 -7.65 -7.40
N CYS A 542 -39.10 -6.71 -7.11
CA CYS A 542 -39.34 -5.26 -7.07
C CYS A 542 -40.45 -4.86 -6.09
N LEU A 543 -40.87 -5.75 -5.21
CA LEU A 543 -41.84 -5.48 -4.18
C LEU A 543 -41.17 -4.97 -2.91
N LEU A 544 -41.95 -4.27 -2.08
CA LEU A 544 -41.51 -3.91 -0.73
C LEU A 544 -41.06 -5.18 0.01
N TYR A 545 -39.87 -5.14 0.56
CA TYR A 545 -39.45 -6.21 1.43
C TYR A 545 -40.26 -6.17 2.73
N THR A 546 -41.15 -7.13 2.91
CA THR A 546 -41.97 -7.27 4.14
C THR A 546 -41.38 -8.41 4.98
N SER A 547 -41.44 -8.26 6.32
CA SER A 547 -41.14 -9.36 7.22
C SER A 547 -42.10 -10.53 6.91
N ASP A 548 -41.60 -11.76 6.96
CA ASP A 548 -42.45 -12.95 6.77
C ASP A 548 -43.44 -13.04 7.93
N ALA A 549 -44.67 -13.41 7.64
CA ALA A 549 -45.73 -13.60 8.64
C ALA A 549 -45.35 -14.61 9.76
N ALA A 550 -44.35 -15.48 9.52
CA ALA A 550 -43.79 -16.37 10.52
C ALA A 550 -43.01 -15.61 11.64
N ASP A 551 -42.47 -14.42 11.37
CA ASP A 551 -41.75 -13.60 12.35
C ASP A 551 -42.75 -12.93 13.32
N GLU A 552 -44.00 -12.68 12.91
CA GLU A 552 -45.06 -12.15 13.77
C GLU A 552 -45.55 -13.18 14.79
N GLY A 553 -45.47 -14.48 14.47
CA GLY A 553 -45.91 -15.57 15.33
C GLY A 553 -45.01 -15.86 16.54
N LEU A 554 -43.78 -15.40 16.54
CA LEU A 554 -42.80 -15.63 17.61
C LEU A 554 -42.77 -14.53 18.67
N GLY A 555 -43.65 -13.52 18.60
CA GLY A 555 -43.78 -12.46 19.63
C GLY A 555 -42.51 -11.59 19.79
N VAL A 556 -41.60 -11.65 18.83
CA VAL A 556 -40.46 -10.73 18.73
C VAL A 556 -40.94 -9.51 17.96
N ASP A 557 -41.64 -8.64 18.70
CA ASP A 557 -42.02 -7.31 18.23
C ASP A 557 -40.79 -6.38 18.17
N LEU A 558 -39.78 -6.83 17.48
CA LEU A 558 -38.75 -6.00 16.87
C LEU A 558 -39.30 -5.48 15.54
N GLY A 559 -40.59 -5.08 15.58
CA GLY A 559 -41.47 -4.72 14.48
C GLY A 559 -40.72 -4.46 13.21
N GLY A 560 -40.74 -5.41 12.26
CA GLY A 560 -40.24 -5.42 10.88
C GLY A 560 -39.54 -4.18 10.32
N ARG A 561 -38.85 -3.47 11.16
CA ARG A 561 -38.27 -2.16 10.90
C ARG A 561 -36.83 -2.36 10.46
N ARG A 562 -36.60 -2.01 9.25
CA ARG A 562 -35.37 -2.25 8.52
C ARG A 562 -34.41 -1.12 8.81
N ILE A 563 -33.25 -1.45 9.37
CA ILE A 563 -32.18 -0.51 9.69
C ILE A 563 -31.11 -0.68 8.63
N ILE A 564 -30.73 0.37 7.93
CA ILE A 564 -29.64 0.40 6.96
C ILE A 564 -28.38 0.89 7.64
#